data_f7a35bfa6b7cbe66eb0ec711bd620e16
#
_entry.id   f7a35bfa6b7cbe66eb0ec711bd620e16
#
_cell.length_a   1.000
_cell.length_b   1.000
_cell.length_c   1.000
_cell.angle_alpha   90.00
_cell.angle_beta   90.00
_cell.angle_gamma   90.00
#
_symmetry.space_group_name_H-M   'P 1'
#
loop_
_entity.id
_entity.type
_entity.pdbx_description
1 polymer ?
#
loop_
_entity_poly.entity_id
_entity_poly.type
_entity_poly.pdbx_seq_one_letter_code
_entity_poly.pdbx_strand_id
1 'polypeptide(L)'
;MSSTRISLGGLLALLISSACAPVPAFNGTVVAQGSAADTAEARRIFEENIDAIHKHDRARYLATYLHTNSLARNGPAGLQLGYEDWSARRDSTWPDTLIAKNLRVIPVAPGVVYGTYCYTVTGNDTTSSGVSERIFVKTPEGWRIAVTTAFGLPVSVPAQCK
;
A
#
# COMPACT_ATOMS: atom_id res chain seq x y z
N MET A 1 31.90 69.39 45.78
CA MET A 1 30.58 69.63 45.24
C MET A 1 30.55 69.01 43.82
N SER A 2 30.02 67.82 43.65
CA SER A 2 30.05 67.11 42.40
C SER A 2 28.62 66.52 42.13
N SER A 3 27.95 67.04 41.15
CA SER A 3 26.59 66.69 40.81
C SER A 3 26.58 65.48 39.88
N THR A 4 25.99 64.39 40.30
CA THR A 4 25.79 63.16 39.51
C THR A 4 24.47 63.25 38.79
N ARG A 5 24.51 63.25 37.45
CA ARG A 5 23.31 63.17 36.64
C ARG A 5 22.95 61.70 36.39
N ILE A 6 21.77 61.32 36.75
CA ILE A 6 21.18 60.00 36.49
C ILE A 6 20.51 60.05 35.13
N SER A 7 20.99 59.24 34.19
CA SER A 7 20.41 59.10 32.87
C SER A 7 19.34 57.99 32.91
N LEU A 8 18.11 58.37 32.61
CA LEU A 8 16.98 57.44 32.53
C LEU A 8 17.00 56.76 31.12
N GLY A 9 17.43 55.50 31.09
CA GLY A 9 17.39 54.70 29.87
C GLY A 9 16.00 54.17 29.63
N GLY A 10 15.37 54.64 28.57
CA GLY A 10 14.04 54.14 28.14
C GLY A 10 14.12 52.73 27.62
N LEU A 11 13.38 51.82 28.22
CA LEU A 11 13.21 50.44 27.80
C LEU A 11 12.16 50.39 26.67
N LEU A 12 12.61 50.24 25.41
CA LEU A 12 11.76 50.09 24.25
C LEU A 12 11.31 48.63 24.17
N ALA A 13 10.08 48.31 24.57
CA ALA A 13 9.47 47.00 24.44
C ALA A 13 9.05 46.75 22.97
N LEU A 14 9.80 45.94 22.26
CA LEU A 14 9.39 45.43 20.93
C LEU A 14 8.29 44.40 21.13
N LEU A 15 7.06 44.77 20.83
CA LEU A 15 5.94 43.83 20.66
C LEU A 15 6.08 43.10 19.32
N ILE A 16 6.60 41.88 19.36
CA ILE A 16 6.60 40.98 18.20
C ILE A 16 5.20 40.41 18.05
N SER A 17 4.38 41.02 17.21
CA SER A 17 3.08 40.47 16.82
C SER A 17 3.35 39.30 15.87
N SER A 18 3.29 38.06 16.39
CA SER A 18 3.27 36.84 15.59
C SER A 18 1.96 36.78 14.80
N ALA A 19 1.97 37.30 13.59
CA ALA A 19 0.89 37.09 12.64
C ALA A 19 0.86 35.61 12.27
N CYS A 20 -0.06 34.84 12.84
CA CYS A 20 -0.39 33.53 12.31
C CYS A 20 -0.90 33.72 10.88
N ALA A 21 -0.07 33.41 9.88
CA ALA A 21 -0.53 33.35 8.50
C ALA A 21 -1.64 32.29 8.41
N PRO A 22 -2.79 32.61 7.79
CA PRO A 22 -3.82 31.60 7.58
C PRO A 22 -3.23 30.47 6.75
N VAL A 23 -3.32 29.24 7.26
CA VAL A 23 -2.98 28.05 6.49
C VAL A 23 -3.88 28.07 5.25
N PRO A 24 -3.33 28.02 4.02
CA PRO A 24 -4.16 27.98 2.84
C PRO A 24 -5.14 26.82 2.98
N ALA A 25 -6.44 27.11 2.83
CA ALA A 25 -7.44 26.05 2.78
C ALA A 25 -7.02 25.10 1.67
N PHE A 26 -6.83 23.84 2.00
CA PHE A 26 -6.56 22.79 1.02
C PHE A 26 -7.82 22.70 0.16
N ASN A 27 -7.84 23.41 -0.95
CA ASN A 27 -8.82 23.23 -2.01
C ASN A 27 -8.49 21.87 -2.64
N GLY A 28 -8.85 20.80 -1.92
CA GLY A 28 -8.69 19.44 -2.38
C GLY A 28 -9.44 19.32 -3.70
N THR A 29 -8.72 19.35 -4.81
CA THR A 29 -9.24 18.84 -6.07
C THR A 29 -9.73 17.44 -5.74
N VAL A 30 -11.04 17.22 -5.82
CA VAL A 30 -11.61 15.87 -5.65
C VAL A 30 -10.89 15.01 -6.68
N VAL A 31 -10.04 14.10 -6.20
CA VAL A 31 -9.38 13.15 -7.09
C VAL A 31 -10.49 12.43 -7.83
N ALA A 32 -10.47 12.48 -9.15
CA ALA A 32 -11.49 11.83 -9.96
C ALA A 32 -11.56 10.37 -9.51
N GLN A 33 -12.75 9.91 -9.19
CA GLN A 33 -12.97 8.55 -8.70
C GLN A 33 -12.66 7.56 -9.81
N GLY A 34 -11.96 6.48 -9.51
CA GLY A 34 -11.72 5.40 -10.47
C GLY A 34 -13.04 4.77 -10.92
N SER A 35 -13.04 4.18 -12.08
CA SER A 35 -14.24 3.67 -12.75
C SER A 35 -14.59 2.24 -12.33
N ALA A 36 -15.84 1.83 -12.63
CA ALA A 36 -16.27 0.42 -12.53
C ALA A 36 -15.42 -0.50 -13.43
N ALA A 37 -14.98 0.00 -14.59
CA ALA A 37 -14.09 -0.73 -15.49
C ALA A 37 -12.72 -0.97 -14.85
N ASP A 38 -12.15 0.03 -14.13
CA ASP A 38 -10.90 -0.12 -13.39
C ASP A 38 -11.04 -1.22 -12.31
N THR A 39 -12.17 -1.24 -11.61
CA THR A 39 -12.48 -2.27 -10.60
C THR A 39 -12.56 -3.67 -11.20
N ALA A 40 -13.20 -3.81 -12.38
CA ALA A 40 -13.32 -5.09 -13.07
C ALA A 40 -11.94 -5.62 -13.50
N GLU A 41 -11.08 -4.77 -14.04
CA GLU A 41 -9.73 -5.15 -14.44
C GLU A 41 -8.83 -5.52 -13.25
N ALA A 42 -8.89 -4.76 -12.15
CA ALA A 42 -8.17 -5.12 -10.94
C ALA A 42 -8.59 -6.49 -10.39
N ARG A 43 -9.90 -6.79 -10.44
CA ARG A 43 -10.44 -8.11 -10.06
C ARG A 43 -9.91 -9.21 -10.99
N ARG A 44 -9.91 -9.00 -12.29
CA ARG A 44 -9.38 -9.95 -13.26
C ARG A 44 -7.90 -10.27 -13.00
N ILE A 45 -7.05 -9.25 -12.75
CA ILE A 45 -5.64 -9.46 -12.40
C ILE A 45 -5.49 -10.21 -11.08
N PHE A 46 -6.34 -9.92 -10.10
CA PHE A 46 -6.36 -10.68 -8.84
C PHE A 46 -6.65 -12.16 -9.08
N GLU A 47 -7.71 -12.47 -9.82
CA GLU A 47 -8.14 -13.85 -10.12
C GLU A 47 -7.08 -14.60 -10.91
N GLU A 48 -6.44 -13.94 -11.89
CA GLU A 48 -5.32 -14.52 -12.64
C GLU A 48 -4.11 -14.82 -11.74
N ASN A 49 -3.80 -13.92 -10.82
CA ASN A 49 -2.71 -14.13 -9.86
C ASN A 49 -2.96 -15.32 -8.93
N ILE A 50 -4.19 -15.47 -8.41
CA ILE A 50 -4.57 -16.60 -7.56
C ILE A 50 -4.57 -17.91 -8.36
N ASP A 51 -5.12 -17.90 -9.58
CA ASP A 51 -5.12 -19.09 -10.47
C ASP A 51 -3.69 -19.54 -10.81
N ALA A 52 -2.79 -18.58 -11.07
CA ALA A 52 -1.38 -18.88 -11.32
C ALA A 52 -0.69 -19.52 -10.11
N ILE A 53 -1.04 -19.10 -8.89
CA ILE A 53 -0.56 -19.73 -7.65
C ILE A 53 -1.07 -21.18 -7.57
N HIS A 54 -2.35 -21.41 -7.79
CA HIS A 54 -2.95 -22.74 -7.73
C HIS A 54 -2.35 -23.72 -8.76
N LYS A 55 -1.94 -23.18 -9.92
CA LYS A 55 -1.34 -23.96 -11.01
C LYS A 55 0.18 -24.05 -10.92
N HIS A 56 0.79 -23.43 -9.93
CA HIS A 56 2.25 -23.28 -9.80
C HIS A 56 2.89 -22.70 -11.08
N ASP A 57 2.12 -21.84 -11.77
CA ASP A 57 2.56 -21.18 -13.01
C ASP A 57 3.32 -19.89 -12.70
N ARG A 58 4.63 -20.03 -12.55
CA ARG A 58 5.50 -18.93 -12.18
C ARG A 58 5.49 -17.80 -13.22
N ALA A 59 5.46 -18.12 -14.49
CA ALA A 59 5.51 -17.12 -15.55
C ALA A 59 4.24 -16.24 -15.51
N ARG A 60 3.07 -16.87 -15.42
CA ARG A 60 1.79 -16.14 -15.27
C ARG A 60 1.74 -15.36 -13.95
N TYR A 61 2.19 -15.96 -12.84
CA TYR A 61 2.25 -15.29 -11.55
C TYR A 61 3.07 -14.01 -11.63
N LEU A 62 4.28 -14.07 -12.15
CA LEU A 62 5.16 -12.92 -12.31
C LEU A 62 4.56 -11.86 -13.24
N ALA A 63 3.90 -12.28 -14.34
CA ALA A 63 3.28 -11.36 -15.29
C ALA A 63 2.16 -10.50 -14.69
N THR A 64 1.57 -10.90 -13.56
CA THR A 64 0.55 -10.09 -12.88
C THR A 64 1.13 -8.90 -12.10
N TYR A 65 2.42 -8.86 -11.88
CA TYR A 65 3.08 -7.81 -11.09
C TYR A 65 3.67 -6.69 -11.95
N LEU A 66 3.90 -5.54 -11.34
CA LEU A 66 4.54 -4.40 -11.97
C LEU A 66 6.03 -4.68 -12.19
N HIS A 67 6.51 -4.62 -13.44
CA HIS A 67 7.88 -4.95 -13.83
C HIS A 67 8.82 -3.74 -13.74
N THR A 68 8.83 -3.07 -12.58
CA THR A 68 9.69 -1.90 -12.34
C THR A 68 10.25 -1.90 -10.93
N ASN A 69 11.16 -0.97 -10.64
CA ASN A 69 11.70 -0.73 -9.30
C ASN A 69 10.64 -0.20 -8.31
N SER A 70 9.46 0.19 -8.80
CA SER A 70 8.35 0.66 -7.96
C SER A 70 7.49 -0.48 -7.40
N LEU A 71 7.77 -1.74 -7.76
CA LEU A 71 7.11 -2.88 -7.12
C LEU A 71 7.50 -2.93 -5.64
N ALA A 72 6.49 -3.05 -4.76
CA ALA A 72 6.71 -3.26 -3.34
C ALA A 72 5.95 -4.49 -2.85
N ARG A 73 6.64 -5.37 -2.14
CA ARG A 73 6.06 -6.55 -1.51
C ARG A 73 6.47 -6.60 -0.04
N ASN A 74 5.51 -6.75 0.85
CA ASN A 74 5.76 -6.87 2.28
C ASN A 74 4.96 -8.03 2.86
N GLY A 75 5.62 -8.95 3.50
CA GLY A 75 4.99 -10.16 4.01
C GLY A 75 5.86 -10.85 5.06
N PRO A 76 5.58 -12.11 5.39
CA PRO A 76 6.34 -12.86 6.40
C PRO A 76 7.86 -12.91 6.13
N ALA A 77 8.27 -12.84 4.85
CA ALA A 77 9.69 -12.79 4.46
C ALA A 77 10.29 -11.36 4.52
N GLY A 78 9.54 -10.37 5.00
CA GLY A 78 9.94 -8.97 5.07
C GLY A 78 9.65 -8.16 3.81
N LEU A 79 10.21 -6.95 3.78
CA LEU A 79 10.04 -6.01 2.67
C LEU A 79 10.96 -6.38 1.51
N GLN A 80 10.39 -6.41 0.32
CA GLN A 80 11.08 -6.62 -0.96
C GLN A 80 10.68 -5.48 -1.90
N LEU A 81 11.66 -4.78 -2.46
CA LEU A 81 11.48 -3.67 -3.39
C LEU A 81 12.06 -4.04 -4.75
N GLY A 82 11.40 -3.58 -5.81
CA GLY A 82 11.81 -3.83 -7.19
C GLY A 82 11.44 -5.22 -7.71
N TYR A 83 11.19 -5.25 -9.02
CA TYR A 83 10.78 -6.49 -9.70
C TYR A 83 11.96 -7.44 -9.96
N GLU A 84 13.10 -6.92 -10.41
CA GLU A 84 14.22 -7.75 -10.87
C GLU A 84 14.78 -8.63 -9.76
N ASP A 85 15.10 -8.04 -8.61
CA ASP A 85 15.66 -8.79 -7.48
C ASP A 85 14.70 -9.84 -6.93
N TRP A 86 13.41 -9.54 -6.94
CA TRP A 86 12.40 -10.48 -6.51
C TRP A 86 12.17 -11.59 -7.54
N SER A 87 12.01 -11.24 -8.80
CA SER A 87 11.71 -12.20 -9.87
C SER A 87 12.89 -13.14 -10.18
N ALA A 88 14.12 -12.72 -9.90
CA ALA A 88 15.30 -13.55 -10.07
C ALA A 88 15.41 -14.69 -9.04
N ARG A 89 14.70 -14.60 -7.91
CA ARG A 89 14.73 -15.66 -6.89
C ARG A 89 14.06 -16.92 -7.41
N ARG A 90 14.78 -18.03 -7.36
CA ARG A 90 14.31 -19.34 -7.85
C ARG A 90 13.57 -20.17 -6.79
N ASP A 91 13.64 -19.75 -5.56
CA ASP A 91 13.19 -20.43 -4.34
C ASP A 91 11.70 -20.21 -4.03
N SER A 92 10.87 -20.04 -5.04
CA SER A 92 9.41 -19.94 -4.79
C SER A 92 8.87 -21.32 -4.41
N THR A 93 8.81 -21.56 -3.10
CA THR A 93 7.96 -22.62 -2.57
C THR A 93 6.50 -22.21 -2.78
N TRP A 94 5.77 -22.98 -3.56
CA TRP A 94 4.34 -22.82 -3.68
C TRP A 94 3.64 -23.37 -2.45
N PRO A 95 2.56 -22.73 -1.99
CA PRO A 95 1.72 -23.34 -0.97
C PRO A 95 1.02 -24.57 -1.53
N ASP A 96 0.77 -25.58 -0.70
CA ASP A 96 -0.05 -26.74 -1.08
C ASP A 96 -1.48 -26.30 -1.38
N THR A 97 -1.99 -25.34 -0.59
CA THR A 97 -3.27 -24.69 -0.86
C THR A 97 -3.21 -23.20 -0.55
N LEU A 98 -3.98 -22.42 -1.29
CA LEU A 98 -4.29 -21.03 -0.99
C LEU A 98 -5.78 -20.81 -1.20
N ILE A 99 -6.46 -20.38 -0.15
CA ILE A 99 -7.87 -20.00 -0.20
C ILE A 99 -7.96 -18.49 -0.02
N ALA A 100 -8.47 -17.80 -1.03
CA ALA A 100 -8.74 -16.36 -0.99
C ALA A 100 -10.24 -16.12 -0.84
N LYS A 101 -10.65 -15.35 0.16
CA LYS A 101 -12.05 -15.06 0.47
C LYS A 101 -12.28 -13.56 0.68
N ASN A 102 -13.53 -13.15 0.51
CA ASN A 102 -13.97 -11.80 0.87
C ASN A 102 -13.18 -10.69 0.16
N LEU A 103 -12.86 -10.89 -1.12
CA LEU A 103 -12.19 -9.87 -1.92
C LEU A 103 -13.06 -8.61 -2.01
N ARG A 104 -12.49 -7.51 -1.55
CA ARG A 104 -13.03 -6.17 -1.72
C ARG A 104 -12.10 -5.38 -2.63
N VAL A 105 -12.67 -4.68 -3.61
CA VAL A 105 -11.95 -3.90 -4.61
C VAL A 105 -12.53 -2.49 -4.61
N ILE A 106 -11.70 -1.50 -4.36
CA ILE A 106 -12.10 -0.10 -4.14
C ILE A 106 -11.32 0.79 -5.12
N PRO A 107 -11.98 1.50 -6.04
CA PRO A 107 -11.29 2.43 -6.91
C PRO A 107 -10.80 3.63 -6.09
N VAL A 108 -9.51 3.96 -6.19
CA VAL A 108 -8.86 5.05 -5.45
C VAL A 108 -8.74 6.30 -6.33
N ALA A 109 -8.30 6.10 -7.58
CA ALA A 109 -8.13 7.13 -8.59
C ALA A 109 -8.23 6.47 -9.98
N PRO A 110 -8.38 7.24 -11.06
CA PRO A 110 -8.29 6.69 -12.41
C PRO A 110 -7.00 5.89 -12.59
N GLY A 111 -7.12 4.61 -12.96
CA GLY A 111 -5.99 3.72 -13.13
C GLY A 111 -5.32 3.23 -11.82
N VAL A 112 -5.92 3.50 -10.64
CA VAL A 112 -5.43 3.02 -9.35
C VAL A 112 -6.57 2.41 -8.56
N VAL A 113 -6.41 1.16 -8.17
CA VAL A 113 -7.40 0.40 -7.41
C VAL A 113 -6.73 -0.26 -6.19
N TYR A 114 -7.37 -0.13 -5.03
CA TYR A 114 -7.00 -0.86 -3.82
C TYR A 114 -7.83 -2.15 -3.74
N GLY A 115 -7.20 -3.23 -3.31
CA GLY A 115 -7.85 -4.50 -3.05
C GLY A 115 -7.41 -5.08 -1.71
N THR A 116 -8.33 -5.76 -1.02
CA THR A 116 -8.02 -6.52 0.18
C THR A 116 -8.83 -7.81 0.23
N TYR A 117 -8.24 -8.86 0.79
CA TYR A 117 -8.90 -10.15 0.94
C TYR A 117 -8.32 -10.92 2.12
N CYS A 118 -9.11 -11.85 2.61
CA CYS A 118 -8.66 -12.81 3.62
C CYS A 118 -8.06 -14.03 2.92
N TYR A 119 -6.93 -14.53 3.44
CA TYR A 119 -6.32 -15.73 2.91
C TYR A 119 -6.16 -16.81 3.99
N THR A 120 -6.18 -18.04 3.55
CA THR A 120 -5.69 -19.21 4.31
C THR A 120 -4.71 -19.94 3.40
N VAL A 121 -3.53 -20.19 3.91
CA VAL A 121 -2.43 -20.88 3.21
C VAL A 121 -2.03 -22.10 4.01
N THR A 122 -1.92 -23.25 3.34
CA THR A 122 -1.35 -24.48 3.89
C THR A 122 -0.08 -24.82 3.11
N GLY A 123 0.95 -25.19 3.82
CA GLY A 123 2.21 -25.67 3.26
C GLY A 123 3.13 -26.21 4.36
N ASN A 124 3.90 -27.24 4.04
CA ASN A 124 4.80 -27.90 5.00
C ASN A 124 4.09 -28.28 6.32
N ASP A 125 2.91 -28.89 6.23
CA ASP A 125 2.06 -29.31 7.36
C ASP A 125 1.62 -28.18 8.30
N THR A 126 1.79 -26.93 7.87
CA THR A 126 1.35 -25.76 8.63
C THR A 126 0.24 -25.01 7.88
N THR A 127 -0.71 -24.47 8.64
CA THR A 127 -1.78 -23.61 8.12
C THR A 127 -1.68 -22.24 8.76
N SER A 128 -1.68 -21.21 7.95
CA SER A 128 -1.73 -19.82 8.41
C SER A 128 -2.85 -19.07 7.70
N SER A 129 -3.43 -18.10 8.41
CA SER A 129 -4.45 -17.23 7.86
C SER A 129 -4.06 -15.77 8.07
N GLY A 130 -4.54 -14.91 7.20
CA GLY A 130 -4.20 -13.50 7.27
C GLY A 130 -5.06 -12.63 6.38
N VAL A 131 -4.67 -11.37 6.32
CA VAL A 131 -5.19 -10.38 5.37
C VAL A 131 -4.07 -10.02 4.42
N SER A 132 -4.41 -9.95 3.14
CA SER A 132 -3.51 -9.42 2.11
C SER A 132 -4.14 -8.21 1.48
N GLU A 133 -3.30 -7.21 1.21
CA GLU A 133 -3.70 -5.98 0.55
C GLU A 133 -2.92 -5.84 -0.76
N ARG A 134 -3.54 -5.17 -1.72
CA ARG A 134 -2.94 -4.93 -3.03
C ARG A 134 -3.27 -3.55 -3.56
N ILE A 135 -2.31 -2.95 -4.25
CA ILE A 135 -2.58 -1.81 -5.12
C ILE A 135 -2.38 -2.27 -6.55
N PHE A 136 -3.42 -2.12 -7.34
CA PHE A 136 -3.41 -2.36 -8.76
C PHE A 136 -3.24 -1.04 -9.48
N VAL A 137 -2.40 -1.02 -10.50
CA VAL A 137 -2.15 0.16 -11.33
C VAL A 137 -2.32 -0.18 -12.80
N LYS A 138 -2.85 0.78 -13.55
CA LYS A 138 -2.92 0.70 -15.01
C LYS A 138 -1.61 1.19 -15.61
N THR A 139 -1.01 0.36 -16.44
CA THR A 139 0.20 0.69 -17.22
C THR A 139 -0.12 0.67 -18.72
N PRO A 140 0.79 1.13 -19.59
CA PRO A 140 0.60 0.97 -21.04
C PRO A 140 0.38 -0.49 -21.48
N GLU A 141 0.99 -1.44 -20.77
CA GLU A 141 0.90 -2.88 -21.05
C GLU A 141 -0.30 -3.56 -20.36
N GLY A 142 -1.15 -2.79 -19.69
CA GLY A 142 -2.32 -3.27 -18.96
C GLY A 142 -2.21 -3.14 -17.45
N TRP A 143 -3.11 -3.76 -16.73
CA TRP A 143 -3.16 -3.69 -15.27
C TRP A 143 -2.11 -4.59 -14.61
N ARG A 144 -1.53 -4.12 -13.50
CA ARG A 144 -0.49 -4.84 -12.72
C ARG A 144 -0.68 -4.61 -11.22
N ILE A 145 -0.20 -5.55 -10.42
CA ILE A 145 -0.07 -5.42 -8.98
C ILE A 145 1.22 -4.64 -8.69
N ALA A 146 1.12 -3.44 -8.15
CA ALA A 146 2.26 -2.59 -7.79
C ALA A 146 2.68 -2.78 -6.33
N VAL A 147 1.71 -3.03 -5.44
CA VAL A 147 1.97 -3.30 -4.03
C VAL A 147 1.22 -4.54 -3.61
N THR A 148 1.87 -5.40 -2.84
CA THR A 148 1.22 -6.50 -2.13
C THR A 148 1.75 -6.60 -0.71
N THR A 149 0.83 -6.79 0.23
CA THR A 149 1.16 -7.08 1.61
C THR A 149 0.50 -8.39 2.04
N ALA A 150 1.05 -9.05 3.04
CA ALA A 150 0.43 -10.20 3.67
C ALA A 150 0.73 -10.16 5.18
N PHE A 151 -0.31 -9.99 5.97
CA PHE A 151 -0.21 -9.95 7.43
C PHE A 151 -0.88 -11.19 8.02
N GLY A 152 -0.12 -11.96 8.80
CA GLY A 152 -0.68 -13.03 9.61
C GLY A 152 -1.64 -12.45 10.66
N LEU A 153 -2.78 -13.08 10.82
CA LEU A 153 -3.73 -12.69 11.87
C LEU A 153 -3.38 -13.41 13.18
N PRO A 154 -3.43 -12.71 14.32
CA PRO A 154 -3.48 -13.37 15.61
C PRO A 154 -4.72 -14.27 15.65
N VAL A 155 -4.76 -15.20 16.60
CA VAL A 155 -5.79 -16.25 16.75
C VAL A 155 -7.25 -15.76 16.65
N SER A 156 -7.50 -14.47 16.86
CA SER A 156 -8.80 -13.84 16.62
C SER A 156 -8.91 -13.35 15.19
N VAL A 157 -9.59 -14.08 14.34
CA VAL A 157 -9.89 -13.69 12.96
C VAL A 157 -10.79 -12.45 12.95
N PRO A 158 -10.44 -11.34 12.27
CA PRO A 158 -11.31 -10.18 12.15
C PRO A 158 -12.69 -10.55 11.57
N ALA A 159 -13.73 -9.83 11.97
CA ALA A 159 -15.10 -10.12 11.54
C ALA A 159 -15.25 -10.19 10.00
N GLN A 160 -14.45 -9.40 9.28
CA GLN A 160 -14.44 -9.40 7.81
C GLN A 160 -13.86 -10.67 7.18
N CYS A 161 -13.18 -11.53 7.96
CA CYS A 161 -12.57 -12.78 7.51
C CYS A 161 -13.31 -14.04 8.00
N LYS A 162 -14.41 -13.86 8.73
CA LYS A 162 -15.27 -14.94 9.20
C LYS A 162 -16.22 -15.44 8.13
#